data_c972be12b9c04eb5dc2444f56accfc33
#
_entry.id   c972be12b9c04eb5dc2444f56accfc33
#
_cell.length_a   1.000
_cell.length_b   1.000
_cell.length_c   1.000
_cell.angle_alpha   90.00
_cell.angle_beta   90.00
_cell.angle_gamma   90.00
#
_symmetry.space_group_name_H-M   'P 1'
#
loop_
_entity.id
_entity.type
_entity.pdbx_description
1 polymer ?
#
loop_
_entity_poly.entity_id
_entity_poly.type
_entity_poly.pdbx_seq_one_letter_code
_entity_poly.pdbx_strand_id
1 'polypeptide(L)'
;MSMRCLLVDDSARFLEAARALLERGGMQVVGVASTGAEAVSRVHDLVPDVVLVDLDLDGENGFDVALRIAGDTTAVILISTHALEDFQELVAASPARGFLHKSALSAGAIRELLGRED
;
A
#
# COMPACT_ATOMS: atom_id res chain seq x y z
N MET A 1 -0.98 0.12 -20.00
CA MET A 1 -1.89 0.81 -19.06
C MET A 1 -1.20 1.03 -17.74
N SER A 2 -1.50 2.14 -17.09
CA SER A 2 -0.88 2.46 -15.81
C SER A 2 -1.51 1.64 -14.69
N MET A 3 -0.69 1.19 -13.76
CA MET A 3 -1.18 0.53 -12.55
C MET A 3 -1.84 1.58 -11.65
N ARG A 4 -3.02 1.27 -11.14
CA ARG A 4 -3.80 2.17 -10.28
C ARG A 4 -3.51 1.85 -8.81
N CYS A 5 -3.08 2.86 -8.07
CA CYS A 5 -2.60 2.70 -6.70
C CYS A 5 -3.39 3.58 -5.72
N LEU A 6 -3.75 2.99 -4.59
CA LEU A 6 -4.31 3.72 -3.45
C LEU A 6 -3.25 3.75 -2.34
N LEU A 7 -3.06 4.92 -1.72
CA LEU A 7 -2.12 5.09 -0.62
C LEU A 7 -2.87 5.24 0.70
N VAL A 8 -2.50 4.44 1.70
CA VAL A 8 -3.13 4.49 3.03
C VAL A 8 -2.05 4.78 4.08
N ASP A 9 -2.08 5.99 4.62
CA ASP A 9 -1.10 6.44 5.61
C ASP A 9 -1.67 7.66 6.34
N ASP A 10 -1.37 7.80 7.61
CA ASP A 10 -1.85 8.93 8.40
C ASP A 10 -0.96 10.18 8.28
N SER A 11 0.17 10.08 7.60
CA SER A 11 1.08 11.21 7.37
C SER A 11 0.78 11.88 6.04
N ALA A 12 0.22 13.08 6.08
CA ALA A 12 -0.06 13.86 4.87
C ALA A 12 1.22 14.14 4.08
N ARG A 13 2.33 14.38 4.78
CA ARG A 13 3.62 14.63 4.15
C ARG A 13 4.10 13.41 3.37
N PHE A 14 3.99 12.23 3.97
CA PHE A 14 4.39 11.00 3.28
C PHE A 14 3.49 10.74 2.07
N LEU A 15 2.19 10.91 2.21
CA LEU A 15 1.24 10.70 1.10
C LEU A 15 1.57 11.59 -0.09
N GLU A 16 1.89 12.85 0.16
CA GLU A 16 2.25 13.79 -0.90
C GLU A 16 3.54 13.38 -1.61
N ALA A 17 4.57 13.04 -0.83
CA ALA A 17 5.86 12.62 -1.39
C ALA A 17 5.74 11.30 -2.16
N ALA A 18 5.01 10.34 -1.61
CA ALA A 18 4.82 9.03 -2.25
C ALA A 18 4.03 9.17 -3.55
N ARG A 19 3.00 10.01 -3.55
CA ARG A 19 2.21 10.27 -4.77
C ARG A 19 3.10 10.80 -5.89
N ALA A 20 3.90 11.82 -5.60
CA ALA A 20 4.79 12.40 -6.61
C ALA A 20 5.79 11.37 -7.12
N LEU A 21 6.38 10.59 -6.21
CA LEU A 21 7.35 9.56 -6.55
C LEU A 21 6.75 8.50 -7.49
N LEU A 22 5.57 7.98 -7.14
CA LEU A 22 4.93 6.91 -7.91
C LEU A 22 4.43 7.41 -9.26
N GLU A 23 3.89 8.62 -9.31
CA GLU A 23 3.43 9.20 -10.58
C GLU A 23 4.59 9.43 -11.54
N ARG A 24 5.75 9.84 -11.04
CA ARG A 24 6.96 9.95 -11.88
C ARG A 24 7.39 8.59 -12.40
N GLY A 25 7.11 7.52 -11.69
CA GLY A 25 7.41 6.16 -12.11
C GLY A 25 6.37 5.53 -13.03
N GLY A 26 5.36 6.30 -13.45
CA GLY A 26 4.36 5.82 -14.39
C GLY A 26 3.13 5.18 -13.76
N MET A 27 2.99 5.22 -12.44
CA MET A 27 1.80 4.72 -11.76
C MET A 27 0.76 5.83 -11.64
N GLN A 28 -0.50 5.43 -11.56
CA GLN A 28 -1.60 6.36 -11.34
C GLN A 28 -2.06 6.24 -9.88
N VAL A 29 -1.87 7.30 -9.10
CA VAL A 29 -2.36 7.33 -7.73
C VAL A 29 -3.80 7.81 -7.78
N VAL A 30 -4.74 6.90 -7.57
CA VAL A 30 -6.18 7.18 -7.74
C VAL A 30 -6.83 7.75 -6.49
N GLY A 31 -6.15 7.65 -5.36
CA GLY A 31 -6.67 8.23 -4.13
C GLY A 31 -5.74 8.01 -2.95
N VAL A 32 -6.10 8.62 -1.83
CA VAL A 32 -5.38 8.46 -0.57
C VAL A 32 -6.41 8.24 0.54
N ALA A 33 -5.99 7.61 1.62
CA ALA A 33 -6.81 7.42 2.81
C ALA A 33 -5.92 7.54 4.03
N SER A 34 -6.46 8.06 5.12
CA SER A 34 -5.72 8.24 6.35
C SER A 34 -6.19 7.32 7.49
N THR A 35 -7.27 6.59 7.28
CA THR A 35 -7.80 5.63 8.25
C THR A 35 -8.19 4.33 7.55
N GLY A 36 -8.36 3.28 8.34
CA GLY A 36 -8.83 2.00 7.80
C GLY A 36 -10.22 2.09 7.20
N ALA A 37 -11.11 2.84 7.82
CA ALA A 37 -12.47 3.02 7.31
C ALA A 37 -12.47 3.72 5.95
N GLU A 38 -11.65 4.78 5.81
CA GLU A 38 -11.50 5.45 4.52
C GLU A 38 -10.92 4.51 3.48
N ALA A 39 -9.91 3.70 3.88
CA ALA A 39 -9.27 2.75 2.96
C ALA A 39 -10.30 1.77 2.39
N VAL A 40 -11.14 1.19 3.25
CA VAL A 40 -12.18 0.25 2.82
C VAL A 40 -13.14 0.92 1.84
N SER A 41 -13.59 2.14 2.15
CA SER A 41 -14.50 2.88 1.30
C SER A 41 -13.88 3.20 -0.06
N ARG A 42 -12.63 3.64 -0.07
CA ARG A 42 -11.91 3.98 -1.30
C ARG A 42 -11.66 2.75 -2.18
N VAL A 43 -11.30 1.62 -1.56
CA VAL A 43 -11.11 0.37 -2.32
C VAL A 43 -12.41 -0.04 -3.00
N HIS A 44 -13.51 0.05 -2.29
CA HIS A 44 -14.82 -0.27 -2.84
C HIS A 44 -15.18 0.63 -4.03
N ASP A 45 -14.95 1.93 -3.88
CA ASP A 45 -15.35 2.91 -4.89
C ASP A 45 -14.39 2.98 -6.09
N LEU A 46 -13.09 2.84 -5.84
CA LEU A 46 -12.07 3.07 -6.86
C LEU A 46 -11.53 1.78 -7.48
N VAL A 47 -11.68 0.66 -6.81
CA VAL A 47 -11.18 -0.66 -7.24
C VAL A 47 -9.73 -0.56 -7.76
N PRO A 48 -8.78 -0.17 -6.90
CA PRO A 48 -7.39 -0.03 -7.33
C PRO A 48 -6.75 -1.39 -7.59
N ASP A 49 -5.67 -1.40 -8.38
CA ASP A 49 -4.89 -2.61 -8.62
C ASP A 49 -4.05 -2.98 -7.39
N VAL A 50 -3.54 -1.97 -6.71
CA VAL A 50 -2.70 -2.16 -5.52
C VAL A 50 -3.00 -1.09 -4.48
N VAL A 51 -2.92 -1.49 -3.21
CA VAL A 51 -3.07 -0.59 -2.07
C VAL A 51 -1.81 -0.69 -1.23
N LEU A 52 -1.19 0.45 -0.94
CA LEU A 52 -0.06 0.52 -0.01
C LEU A 52 -0.61 0.90 1.34
N VAL A 53 -0.41 0.05 2.34
CA VAL A 53 -0.97 0.25 3.69
C VAL A 53 0.15 0.37 4.70
N ASP A 54 0.20 1.49 5.40
CA ASP A 54 1.13 1.69 6.51
C ASP A 54 0.75 0.74 7.66
N LEU A 55 1.75 0.08 8.25
CA LEU A 55 1.53 -0.77 9.41
C LEU A 55 1.07 0.03 10.64
N ASP A 56 1.51 1.27 10.77
CA ASP A 56 1.18 2.13 11.90
C ASP A 56 0.26 3.26 11.47
N LEU A 57 -1.01 2.98 11.33
CA LEU A 57 -2.02 4.01 11.18
C LEU A 57 -2.39 4.49 12.58
N ASP A 58 -2.62 5.77 12.74
CA ASP A 58 -2.91 6.38 14.04
C ASP A 58 -3.99 5.60 14.81
N GLY A 59 -3.56 4.80 15.77
CA GLY A 59 -4.46 3.96 16.56
C GLY A 59 -4.97 2.70 15.87
N GLU A 60 -4.57 2.42 14.63
CA GLU A 60 -5.01 1.25 13.88
C GLU A 60 -3.82 0.41 13.42
N ASN A 61 -4.04 -0.90 13.33
CA ASN A 61 -3.04 -1.85 12.87
C ASN A 61 -3.22 -2.08 11.36
N GLY A 62 -2.16 -1.84 10.58
CA GLY A 62 -2.21 -2.03 9.13
C GLY A 62 -2.49 -3.47 8.70
N PHE A 63 -2.12 -4.46 9.51
CA PHE A 63 -2.45 -5.85 9.20
C PHE A 63 -3.95 -6.09 9.20
N ASP A 64 -4.66 -5.48 10.15
CA ASP A 64 -6.12 -5.59 10.23
C ASP A 64 -6.79 -4.91 9.04
N VAL A 65 -6.25 -3.77 8.61
CA VAL A 65 -6.75 -3.07 7.43
C VAL A 65 -6.53 -3.94 6.19
N ALA A 66 -5.35 -4.56 6.06
CA ALA A 66 -5.06 -5.46 4.94
C ALA A 66 -6.05 -6.62 4.85
N LEU A 67 -6.43 -7.20 5.99
CA LEU A 67 -7.43 -8.28 6.04
C LEU A 67 -8.78 -7.82 5.50
N ARG A 68 -9.13 -6.56 5.72
CA ARG A 68 -10.43 -6.03 5.32
C ARG A 68 -10.50 -5.66 3.85
N ILE A 69 -9.38 -5.37 3.20
CA ILE A 69 -9.37 -4.85 1.83
C ILE A 69 -8.74 -5.76 0.80
N ALA A 70 -7.94 -6.74 1.19
CA ALA A 70 -7.31 -7.65 0.25
C ALA A 70 -8.36 -8.52 -0.45
N GLY A 71 -8.17 -8.74 -1.75
CA GLY A 71 -9.09 -9.54 -2.55
C GLY A 71 -8.44 -10.02 -3.84
N ASP A 72 -9.22 -10.66 -4.68
CA ASP A 72 -8.71 -11.25 -5.93
C ASP A 72 -8.23 -10.21 -6.93
N THR A 73 -8.84 -9.03 -6.91
CA THR A 73 -8.53 -7.98 -7.87
C THR A 73 -7.68 -6.86 -7.29
N THR A 74 -7.54 -6.81 -5.97
CA THR A 74 -6.79 -5.76 -5.29
C THR A 74 -5.67 -6.39 -4.46
N ALA A 75 -4.43 -6.09 -4.84
CA ALA A 75 -3.26 -6.53 -4.09
C ALA A 75 -2.94 -5.53 -2.99
N VAL A 76 -2.45 -6.02 -1.84
CA VAL A 76 -2.03 -5.17 -0.73
C VAL A 76 -0.53 -5.33 -0.53
N ILE A 77 0.17 -4.21 -0.41
CA ILE A 77 1.57 -4.16 -0.01
C ILE A 77 1.64 -3.36 1.29
N LEU A 78 2.26 -3.95 2.29
CA LEU A 78 2.44 -3.26 3.57
C LEU A 78 3.70 -2.40 3.52
N ILE A 79 3.65 -1.21 4.08
CA ILE A 79 4.78 -0.29 4.15
C ILE A 79 5.02 0.13 5.59
N SER A 80 6.28 0.42 5.93
CA SER A 80 6.63 0.83 7.28
C SER A 80 8.00 1.49 7.29
N THR A 81 8.29 2.28 8.33
CA THR A 81 9.62 2.77 8.63
C THR A 81 10.44 1.76 9.42
N HIS A 82 9.80 0.68 9.90
CA HIS A 82 10.48 -0.40 10.62
C HIS A 82 10.96 -1.47 9.62
N ALA A 83 11.96 -2.24 10.03
CA ALA A 83 12.51 -3.30 9.18
C ALA A 83 11.55 -4.49 9.07
N LEU A 84 11.56 -5.16 7.90
CA LEU A 84 10.74 -6.36 7.68
C LEU A 84 10.99 -7.44 8.74
N GLU A 85 12.23 -7.62 9.17
CA GLU A 85 12.59 -8.67 10.13
C GLU A 85 11.84 -8.55 11.45
N ASP A 86 11.34 -7.35 11.79
CA ASP A 86 10.55 -7.15 13.00
C ASP A 86 9.11 -7.68 12.84
N PHE A 87 8.65 -7.86 11.60
CA PHE A 87 7.27 -8.22 11.28
C PHE A 87 7.16 -9.41 10.33
N GLN A 88 8.26 -10.10 10.05
CA GLN A 88 8.32 -11.12 9.00
C GLN A 88 7.22 -12.18 9.13
N GLU A 89 6.98 -12.69 10.32
CA GLU A 89 5.96 -13.72 10.55
C GLU A 89 4.55 -13.16 10.34
N LEU A 90 4.31 -11.93 10.78
CA LEU A 90 3.01 -11.30 10.63
C LEU A 90 2.71 -11.00 9.16
N VAL A 91 3.72 -10.55 8.41
CA VAL A 91 3.57 -10.31 6.97
C VAL A 91 3.26 -11.61 6.25
N ALA A 92 4.00 -12.68 6.56
CA ALA A 92 3.79 -13.99 5.94
C ALA A 92 2.41 -14.56 6.22
N ALA A 93 1.86 -14.27 7.42
CA ALA A 93 0.53 -14.75 7.80
C ALA A 93 -0.60 -13.86 7.27
N SER A 94 -0.28 -12.68 6.73
CA SER A 94 -1.26 -11.72 6.23
C SER A 94 -1.61 -11.99 4.77
N PRO A 95 -2.70 -11.41 4.25
CA PRO A 95 -3.03 -11.52 2.82
C PRO A 95 -2.19 -10.60 1.94
N ALA A 96 -1.24 -9.85 2.51
CA ALA A 96 -0.42 -8.93 1.74
C ALA A 96 0.48 -9.69 0.76
N ARG A 97 0.70 -9.08 -0.40
CA ARG A 97 1.59 -9.62 -1.44
C ARG A 97 3.06 -9.35 -1.12
N GLY A 98 3.33 -8.42 -0.22
CA GLY A 98 4.69 -8.10 0.17
C GLY A 98 4.77 -6.95 1.14
N PHE A 99 6.00 -6.58 1.46
CA PHE A 99 6.33 -5.51 2.38
C PHE A 99 7.44 -4.65 1.77
N LEU A 100 7.32 -3.34 1.92
CA LEU A 100 8.38 -2.41 1.53
C LEU A 100 8.67 -1.47 2.69
N HIS A 101 9.95 -1.28 2.98
CA HIS A 101 10.36 -0.18 3.84
C HIS A 101 10.05 1.12 3.10
N LYS A 102 9.55 2.13 3.80
CA LYS A 102 9.18 3.40 3.14
C LYS A 102 10.33 4.01 2.36
N SER A 103 11.58 3.82 2.82
CA SER A 103 12.76 4.33 2.11
C SER A 103 13.05 3.60 0.81
N ALA A 104 12.49 2.41 0.62
CA ALA A 104 12.70 1.59 -0.59
C ALA A 104 11.52 1.70 -1.56
N LEU A 105 10.56 2.55 -1.27
CA LEU A 105 9.36 2.68 -2.10
C LEU A 105 9.70 3.23 -3.48
N SER A 106 9.24 2.54 -4.51
CA SER A 106 9.32 2.98 -5.90
C SER A 106 8.30 2.22 -6.73
N ALA A 107 7.96 2.75 -7.89
CA ALA A 107 7.06 2.06 -8.81
C ALA A 107 7.64 0.72 -9.23
N GLY A 108 8.95 0.68 -9.48
CA GLY A 108 9.64 -0.56 -9.85
C GLY A 108 9.59 -1.62 -8.76
N ALA A 109 9.78 -1.22 -7.50
CA ALA A 109 9.71 -2.15 -6.37
C ALA A 109 8.30 -2.76 -6.23
N ILE A 110 7.27 -1.94 -6.43
CA ILE A 110 5.89 -2.42 -6.37
C ILE A 110 5.62 -3.43 -7.49
N ARG A 111 6.01 -3.10 -8.72
CA ARG A 111 5.83 -4.01 -9.87
C ARG A 111 6.55 -5.33 -9.65
N GLU A 112 7.75 -5.28 -9.11
CA GLU A 112 8.54 -6.47 -8.80
C GLU A 112 7.84 -7.37 -7.80
N LEU A 113 7.31 -6.79 -6.71
CA LEU A 113 6.57 -7.57 -5.71
C LEU A 113 5.32 -8.22 -6.29
N LEU A 114 4.66 -7.58 -7.24
CA LEU A 114 3.44 -8.09 -7.86
C LEU A 114 3.71 -8.98 -9.07
N GLY A 115 4.97 -9.14 -9.47
CA GLY A 115 5.34 -9.93 -10.63
C GLY A 115 4.92 -9.29 -11.95
N ARG A 116 4.84 -7.97 -12.00
CA ARG A 116 4.46 -7.22 -13.20
C ARG A 116 5.64 -6.44 -13.73
N GLU A 117 5.70 -6.27 -15.05
CA GLU A 117 6.80 -5.61 -15.72
C GLU A 117 6.47 -4.23 -16.29
N ASP A 118 5.23 -3.87 -16.32
CA ASP A 118 4.76 -2.61 -16.93
C ASP A 118 4.54 -1.47 -15.93
#